data_cea0980e0b3adcddb47dc2728faab23e
#
_entry.id   cea0980e0b3adcddb47dc2728faab23e
#
_cell.length_a   1.000
_cell.length_b   1.000
_cell.length_c   1.000
_cell.angle_alpha   90.00
_cell.angle_beta   90.00
_cell.angle_gamma   90.00
#
_symmetry.space_group_name_H-M   'P 1'
#
loop_
_entity.id
_entity.type
_entity.pdbx_description
1 polymer ?
#
loop_
_entity_poly.entity_id
_entity_poly.type
_entity_poly.pdbx_seq_one_letter_code
_entity_poly.pdbx_strand_id
1 'polypeptide(L)'
;MSWDVEYTDEFGEWWHSLSEDEQISLAASVSLLEERGPHLNYPHSSGINKSKHDHMRELRTQHNGRPLRTLYAFDPRRCAILLIGGDKTGDDRWYDIHLPIADRLYDEHINQLRNEGLNHD
;
A
#
# COMPACT_ATOMS: atom_id res chain seq x y z
N MET A 1 -18.13 6.26 7.94
CA MET A 1 -17.05 5.70 8.76
C MET A 1 -15.77 5.67 7.96
N SER A 2 -14.68 6.07 8.55
CA SER A 2 -13.40 6.01 7.88
C SER A 2 -12.54 4.89 8.46
N TRP A 3 -11.55 4.48 7.66
CA TRP A 3 -10.60 3.44 8.00
C TRP A 3 -9.25 4.07 8.26
N ASP A 4 -8.55 3.60 9.27
CA ASP A 4 -7.21 4.11 9.56
C ASP A 4 -6.22 3.63 8.51
N VAL A 5 -5.30 4.52 8.13
CA VAL A 5 -4.22 4.22 7.19
C VAL A 5 -2.91 4.64 7.83
N GLU A 6 -1.97 3.72 7.87
CA GLU A 6 -0.60 3.97 8.32
C GLU A 6 0.37 3.62 7.20
N TYR A 7 1.63 3.95 7.37
CA TYR A 7 2.61 3.68 6.33
C TYR A 7 3.99 3.40 6.95
N THR A 8 4.79 2.67 6.18
CA THR A 8 6.17 2.34 6.55
C THR A 8 7.10 3.51 6.28
N ASP A 9 8.29 3.46 6.85
CA ASP A 9 9.34 4.44 6.53
C ASP A 9 9.68 4.40 5.04
N GLU A 10 9.71 3.20 4.45
CA GLU A 10 10.01 3.02 3.02
C GLU A 10 8.96 3.71 2.15
N PHE A 11 7.69 3.56 2.48
CA PHE A 11 6.65 4.30 1.76
C PHE A 11 6.85 5.81 1.94
N GLY A 12 7.16 6.25 3.16
CA GLY A 12 7.39 7.66 3.44
C GLY A 12 8.54 8.24 2.63
N GLU A 13 9.62 7.50 2.45
CA GLU A 13 10.73 7.93 1.60
C GLU A 13 10.28 8.11 0.16
N TRP A 14 9.51 7.18 -0.38
CA TRP A 14 8.98 7.31 -1.73
C TRP A 14 8.05 8.52 -1.84
N TRP A 15 7.17 8.70 -0.87
CA TRP A 15 6.25 9.85 -0.81
C TRP A 15 7.02 11.16 -0.89
N HIS A 16 8.09 11.30 -0.13
CA HIS A 16 8.88 12.53 -0.12
C HIS A 16 9.67 12.76 -1.42
N SER A 17 9.87 11.72 -2.21
CA SER A 17 10.54 11.84 -3.52
C SER A 17 9.60 12.35 -4.61
N LEU A 18 8.30 12.34 -4.37
CA LEU A 18 7.28 12.73 -5.34
C LEU A 18 7.16 14.25 -5.43
N SER A 19 6.77 14.74 -6.61
CA SER A 19 6.42 16.15 -6.76
C SER A 19 5.12 16.43 -5.99
N GLU A 20 4.85 17.72 -5.75
CA GLU A 20 3.62 18.12 -5.08
C GLU A 20 2.37 17.63 -5.84
N ASP A 21 2.38 17.74 -7.19
CA ASP A 21 1.26 17.27 -8.00
C ASP A 21 1.06 15.76 -7.89
N GLU A 22 2.16 15.01 -7.87
CA GLU A 22 2.09 13.56 -7.68
C GLU A 22 1.56 13.21 -6.31
N GLN A 23 1.98 13.94 -5.29
CA GLN A 23 1.47 13.74 -3.93
C GLN A 23 -0.04 14.01 -3.85
N ILE A 24 -0.52 15.03 -4.55
CA ILE A 24 -1.96 15.33 -4.59
C ILE A 24 -2.73 14.17 -5.21
N SER A 25 -2.24 13.63 -6.33
CA SER A 25 -2.88 12.48 -7.00
C SER A 25 -2.91 11.26 -6.08
N LEU A 26 -1.78 10.98 -5.43
CA LEU A 26 -1.69 9.84 -4.54
C LEU A 26 -2.57 10.02 -3.30
N ALA A 27 -2.59 11.21 -2.73
CA ALA A 27 -3.43 11.52 -1.57
C ALA A 27 -4.92 11.30 -1.87
N ALA A 28 -5.36 11.61 -3.10
CA ALA A 28 -6.73 11.33 -3.50
C ALA A 28 -7.05 9.83 -3.47
N SER A 29 -6.11 8.99 -3.91
CA SER A 29 -6.27 7.53 -3.85
C SER A 29 -6.31 7.05 -2.40
N VAL A 30 -5.46 7.59 -1.54
CA VAL A 30 -5.44 7.24 -0.12
C VAL A 30 -6.75 7.65 0.55
N SER A 31 -7.31 8.80 0.18
CA SER A 31 -8.61 9.25 0.71
C SER A 31 -9.73 8.27 0.35
N LEU A 32 -9.72 7.72 -0.86
CA LEU A 32 -10.68 6.68 -1.24
C LEU A 32 -10.51 5.43 -0.39
N LEU A 33 -9.28 5.05 -0.11
CA LEU A 33 -9.00 3.91 0.75
C LEU A 33 -9.51 4.15 2.18
N GLU A 34 -9.31 5.35 2.72
CA GLU A 34 -9.83 5.72 4.04
C GLU A 34 -11.36 5.66 4.07
N GLU A 35 -12.00 6.06 2.99
CA GLU A 35 -13.46 6.09 2.92
C GLU A 35 -14.07 4.70 2.76
N ARG A 36 -13.48 3.86 1.90
CA ARG A 36 -14.08 2.58 1.51
C ARG A 36 -13.40 1.37 2.15
N GLY A 37 -12.18 1.50 2.63
CA GLY A 37 -11.45 0.43 3.29
C GLY A 37 -11.36 -0.84 2.45
N PRO A 38 -11.70 -2.02 3.04
CA PRO A 38 -11.63 -3.29 2.30
C PRO A 38 -12.59 -3.38 1.12
N HIS A 39 -13.54 -2.46 1.00
CA HIS A 39 -14.52 -2.44 -0.08
C HIS A 39 -14.05 -1.65 -1.31
N LEU A 40 -12.86 -1.05 -1.25
CA LEU A 40 -12.31 -0.32 -2.40
C LEU A 40 -11.94 -1.31 -3.48
N ASN A 41 -12.52 -1.13 -4.67
CA ASN A 41 -12.39 -2.06 -5.80
C ASN A 41 -11.75 -1.40 -7.02
N TYR A 42 -11.54 -2.22 -8.05
CA TYR A 42 -11.07 -1.75 -9.35
C TYR A 42 -11.98 -0.62 -9.86
N PRO A 43 -11.44 0.44 -10.45
CA PRO A 43 -10.04 0.61 -10.88
C PRO A 43 -9.12 1.21 -9.82
N HIS A 44 -9.60 1.48 -8.63
CA HIS A 44 -8.83 2.17 -7.59
C HIS A 44 -7.95 1.22 -6.78
N SER A 45 -8.37 -0.03 -6.65
CA SER A 45 -7.64 -1.06 -5.94
C SER A 45 -7.84 -2.40 -6.62
N SER A 46 -6.83 -3.27 -6.55
CA SER A 46 -6.96 -4.64 -7.02
C SER A 46 -6.09 -5.57 -6.20
N GLY A 47 -6.47 -6.85 -6.17
CA GLY A 47 -5.71 -7.87 -5.47
C GLY A 47 -4.44 -8.25 -6.20
N ILE A 48 -3.46 -8.74 -5.46
CA ILE A 48 -2.18 -9.17 -5.99
C ILE A 48 -2.05 -10.68 -5.83
N ASN A 49 -1.74 -11.38 -6.93
CA ASN A 49 -1.74 -12.84 -6.95
C ASN A 49 -0.49 -13.52 -6.43
N LYS A 50 0.68 -12.92 -6.49
CA LYS A 50 1.93 -13.61 -6.20
C LYS A 50 2.52 -13.30 -4.84
N SER A 51 1.78 -12.58 -3.99
CA SER A 51 2.20 -12.33 -2.62
C SER A 51 2.08 -13.62 -1.81
N LYS A 52 2.92 -13.77 -0.81
CA LYS A 52 2.75 -14.83 0.18
C LYS A 52 1.59 -14.52 1.14
N HIS A 53 1.01 -13.31 1.05
CA HIS A 53 -0.16 -12.90 1.83
C HIS A 53 -1.37 -12.80 0.90
N ASP A 54 -2.40 -13.59 1.16
CA ASP A 54 -3.60 -13.66 0.31
C ASP A 54 -4.30 -12.33 0.17
N HIS A 55 -4.14 -11.45 1.14
CA HIS A 55 -4.86 -10.18 1.20
C HIS A 55 -3.99 -8.99 0.77
N MET A 56 -2.83 -9.22 0.17
CA MET A 56 -2.02 -8.14 -0.40
C MET A 56 -2.76 -7.51 -1.58
N ARG A 57 -2.79 -6.19 -1.61
CA ARG A 57 -3.48 -5.43 -2.65
C ARG A 57 -2.60 -4.31 -3.17
N GLU A 58 -2.98 -3.77 -4.31
CA GLU A 58 -2.35 -2.55 -4.86
C GLU A 58 -3.37 -1.42 -4.89
N LEU A 59 -2.94 -0.25 -4.46
CA LEU A 59 -3.67 1.00 -4.65
C LEU A 59 -3.20 1.60 -5.97
N ARG A 60 -4.14 1.94 -6.83
CA ARG A 60 -3.86 2.35 -8.21
C ARG A 60 -4.09 3.84 -8.34
N THR A 61 -3.02 4.57 -8.65
CA THR A 61 -3.06 6.01 -8.86
C THR A 61 -2.57 6.31 -10.26
N GLN A 62 -3.36 7.04 -11.03
CA GLN A 62 -2.97 7.46 -12.37
C GLN A 62 -2.59 8.93 -12.30
N HIS A 63 -1.40 9.28 -12.78
CA HIS A 63 -0.94 10.65 -12.77
C HIS A 63 -0.25 10.99 -14.10
N ASN A 64 -0.85 11.86 -14.88
CA ASN A 64 -0.31 12.29 -16.21
C ASN A 64 0.07 11.08 -17.07
N GLY A 65 -0.80 10.08 -17.12
CA GLY A 65 -0.56 8.86 -17.89
C GLY A 65 0.40 7.87 -17.25
N ARG A 66 0.95 8.17 -16.08
CA ARG A 66 1.87 7.26 -15.40
C ARG A 66 1.15 6.44 -14.35
N PRO A 67 1.36 5.12 -14.32
CA PRO A 67 0.73 4.25 -13.34
C PRO A 67 1.55 4.20 -12.05
N LEU A 68 1.12 4.94 -11.05
CA LEU A 68 1.72 4.84 -9.71
C LEU A 68 0.99 3.73 -8.96
N ARG A 69 1.74 2.89 -8.27
CA ARG A 69 1.19 1.77 -7.51
C ARG A 69 1.72 1.78 -6.08
N THR A 70 0.83 1.50 -5.13
CA THR A 70 1.18 1.35 -3.72
C THR A 70 0.73 -0.02 -3.26
N LEU A 71 1.65 -0.85 -2.82
CA LEU A 71 1.32 -2.16 -2.26
C LEU A 71 0.92 -1.97 -0.81
N TYR A 72 -0.20 -2.56 -0.42
CA TYR A 72 -0.74 -2.40 0.93
C TYR A 72 -1.51 -3.65 1.37
N ALA A 73 -1.72 -3.77 2.67
CA ALA A 73 -2.56 -4.80 3.24
C ALA A 73 -3.15 -4.30 4.55
N PHE A 74 -4.30 -4.84 4.93
CA PHE A 74 -4.89 -4.55 6.24
C PHE A 74 -4.23 -5.45 7.29
N ASP A 75 -3.97 -4.89 8.45
CA ASP A 75 -3.43 -5.66 9.57
C ASP A 75 -4.56 -6.16 10.49
N PRO A 76 -4.24 -6.94 11.55
CA PRO A 76 -5.28 -7.44 12.46
C PRO A 76 -6.10 -6.37 13.16
N ARG A 77 -5.60 -5.14 13.27
CA ARG A 77 -6.36 -4.01 13.81
C ARG A 77 -7.35 -3.46 12.79
N ARG A 78 -7.33 -3.98 11.55
CA ARG A 78 -8.10 -3.49 10.40
C ARG A 78 -7.63 -2.11 9.94
N CYS A 79 -6.37 -1.83 10.14
CA CYS A 79 -5.70 -0.64 9.66
C CYS A 79 -4.99 -1.00 8.35
N ALA A 80 -5.13 -0.14 7.33
CA ALA A 80 -4.43 -0.34 6.07
C ALA A 80 -2.99 0.15 6.23
N ILE A 81 -2.03 -0.70 5.87
CA ILE A 81 -0.61 -0.34 5.94
C ILE A 81 -0.08 -0.17 4.54
N LEU A 82 0.31 1.05 4.19
CA LEU A 82 0.96 1.36 2.91
C LEU A 82 2.42 0.92 3.04
N LEU A 83 2.82 -0.08 2.25
CA LEU A 83 4.10 -0.76 2.45
C LEU A 83 5.21 -0.17 1.61
N ILE A 84 5.00 -0.10 0.31
CA ILE A 84 5.97 0.46 -0.63
C ILE A 84 5.24 0.88 -1.89
N GLY A 85 5.76 1.89 -2.55
CA GLY A 85 5.16 2.37 -3.79
C GLY A 85 6.20 2.64 -4.86
N GLY A 86 5.73 2.92 -6.05
CA GLY A 86 6.60 3.27 -7.16
C GLY A 86 5.80 3.58 -8.42
N ASP A 87 6.53 4.10 -9.39
CA ASP A 87 6.04 4.35 -10.75
C ASP A 87 6.43 3.16 -11.61
N LYS A 88 5.43 2.42 -12.10
CA LYS A 88 5.73 1.22 -12.88
C LYS A 88 5.74 1.47 -14.39
N THR A 89 5.79 2.72 -14.83
CA THR A 89 5.85 3.09 -16.23
C THR A 89 7.00 2.36 -16.93
N GLY A 90 6.67 1.57 -17.96
CA GLY A 90 7.67 0.86 -18.76
C GLY A 90 8.46 -0.20 -18.01
N ASP A 91 7.98 -0.64 -16.85
CA ASP A 91 8.70 -1.60 -16.03
C ASP A 91 7.88 -2.89 -15.89
N ASP A 92 8.16 -3.88 -16.72
CA ASP A 92 7.48 -5.18 -16.71
C ASP A 92 7.80 -5.99 -15.46
N ARG A 93 8.86 -5.63 -14.75
CA ARG A 93 9.34 -6.37 -13.58
C ARG A 93 9.04 -5.66 -12.27
N TRP A 94 8.22 -4.62 -12.31
CA TRP A 94 7.96 -3.82 -11.13
C TRP A 94 7.43 -4.69 -9.97
N TYR A 95 6.46 -5.55 -10.25
CA TYR A 95 5.90 -6.43 -9.21
C TYR A 95 6.91 -7.47 -8.73
N ASP A 96 7.72 -8.01 -9.65
CA ASP A 96 8.73 -9.01 -9.29
C ASP A 96 9.74 -8.44 -8.30
N ILE A 97 10.03 -7.15 -8.40
CA ILE A 97 10.99 -6.47 -7.54
C ILE A 97 10.32 -5.99 -6.24
N HIS A 98 9.15 -5.40 -6.34
CA HIS A 98 8.54 -4.70 -5.20
C HIS A 98 7.69 -5.60 -4.31
N LEU A 99 7.10 -6.65 -4.86
CA LEU A 99 6.23 -7.52 -4.07
C LEU A 99 6.97 -8.26 -2.95
N PRO A 100 8.17 -8.82 -3.18
CA PRO A 100 8.92 -9.40 -2.07
C PRO A 100 9.28 -8.38 -0.98
N ILE A 101 9.52 -7.13 -1.35
CA ILE A 101 9.78 -6.06 -0.39
C ILE A 101 8.53 -5.80 0.44
N ALA A 102 7.37 -5.70 -0.20
CA ALA A 102 6.11 -5.49 0.48
C ALA A 102 5.81 -6.64 1.45
N ASP A 103 6.03 -7.88 1.03
CA ASP A 103 5.83 -9.05 1.88
C ASP A 103 6.71 -8.99 3.13
N ARG A 104 7.98 -8.64 2.96
CA ARG A 104 8.91 -8.50 4.08
C ARG A 104 8.48 -7.38 5.03
N LEU A 105 8.10 -6.25 4.48
CA LEU A 105 7.68 -5.10 5.30
C LEU A 105 6.41 -5.41 6.08
N TYR A 106 5.48 -6.16 5.48
CA TYR A 106 4.28 -6.58 6.18
C TYR A 106 4.61 -7.53 7.33
N ASP A 107 5.50 -8.50 7.10
CA ASP A 107 5.94 -9.40 8.16
C ASP A 107 6.58 -8.64 9.32
N GLU A 108 7.42 -7.65 9.02
CA GLU A 108 8.05 -6.81 10.04
C GLU A 108 6.99 -6.04 10.83
N HIS A 109 5.99 -5.51 10.14
CA HIS A 109 4.90 -4.79 10.78
C HIS A 109 4.11 -5.70 11.74
N ILE A 110 3.78 -6.90 11.31
CA ILE A 110 3.05 -7.85 12.14
C ILE A 110 3.88 -8.24 13.37
N ASN A 111 5.18 -8.46 13.19
CA ASN A 111 6.06 -8.77 14.31
C ASN A 111 6.12 -7.62 15.32
N GLN A 112 6.15 -6.39 14.82
CA GLN A 112 6.15 -5.22 15.70
C GLN A 112 4.85 -5.14 16.50
N LEU A 113 3.71 -5.40 15.88
CA LEU A 113 2.42 -5.41 16.57
C LEU A 113 2.40 -6.47 17.67
N ARG A 114 2.96 -7.66 17.41
CA ARG A 114 3.04 -8.73 18.41
C ARG A 114 3.92 -8.31 19.59
N ASN A 115 5.06 -7.67 19.30
CA ASN A 115 5.97 -7.21 20.35
C ASN A 115 5.34 -6.12 21.22
N GLU A 116 4.40 -5.36 20.66
CA GLU A 116 3.64 -4.35 21.39
C GLU A 116 2.41 -4.92 22.09
N GLY A 117 2.14 -6.22 21.94
CA GLY A 117 0.99 -6.86 22.54
C GLY A 117 -0.33 -6.57 21.84
N LEU A 118 -0.31 -6.00 20.64
CA LEU A 118 -1.51 -5.60 19.93
C LEU A 118 -2.17 -6.73 19.15
N ASN A 119 -1.52 -7.87 19.03
CA ASN A 119 -1.98 -8.99 18.20
C ASN A 119 -1.88 -10.33 18.94
N HIS A 120 -2.12 -10.34 20.24
CA HIS A 120 -2.18 -11.58 20.98
C HIS A 120 -3.47 -11.69 21.77
N ASP A 121 -3.84 -12.88 22.06
CA ASP A 121 -5.04 -13.16 22.84
C ASP A 121 -4.73 -13.45 24.28
#